data_7ceaeab8c98171e24031ae588c0aa130
#
_entry.id   7ceaeab8c98171e24031ae588c0aa130
#
_cell.length_a   1.000
_cell.length_b   1.000
_cell.length_c   1.000
_cell.angle_alpha   90.00
_cell.angle_beta   90.00
_cell.angle_gamma   90.00
#
_symmetry.space_group_name_H-M   'P 1'
#
loop_
_entity.id
_entity.type
_entity.pdbx_description
1 polymer ?
#
loop_
_entity_poly.entity_id
_entity_poly.type
_entity_poly.pdbx_seq_one_letter_code
_entity_poly.pdbx_strand_id
1 'polypeptide(L)'
;YTGSWQKFIAPTTGIYTLEAWGAQGGHRGNNNGGKGGYSTGQIFLNRGQILYVYVGGDGNNHKGYNGGGLLPGANIYGGGASDIRSGGYTLNNRILVAGGGGSVGSSSNAGGYGGGLTGGSGNGSFGTLGTGGTQTQAGTGNISGSFGQGGNGVYANSGFGGAGGGGWYGGGGSGVDGGGDDDR
;
A
#
# COMPACT_ATOMS: atom_id res chain seq x y z
N TYR A 1 4.27 -3.98 -14.33
CA TYR A 1 2.87 -4.02 -13.90
C TYR A 1 1.96 -4.43 -15.06
N THR A 2 1.10 -5.41 -14.83
CA THR A 2 0.21 -5.98 -15.87
C THR A 2 -1.28 -5.87 -15.47
N GLY A 3 -1.60 -5.38 -14.29
CA GLY A 3 -2.96 -5.31 -13.74
C GLY A 3 -3.54 -6.67 -13.32
N SER A 4 -2.74 -7.72 -13.37
CA SER A 4 -3.11 -9.07 -12.95
C SER A 4 -1.89 -9.81 -12.41
N TRP A 5 -2.13 -10.93 -11.74
CA TRP A 5 -1.04 -11.81 -11.30
C TRP A 5 -0.32 -12.49 -12.47
N GLN A 6 0.92 -12.81 -12.25
CA GLN A 6 1.80 -13.50 -13.20
C GLN A 6 2.25 -14.83 -12.59
N LYS A 7 2.43 -15.83 -13.44
CA LYS A 7 2.90 -17.15 -13.03
C LYS A 7 4.40 -17.28 -13.24
N PHE A 8 5.11 -17.70 -12.20
CA PHE A 8 6.47 -18.20 -12.30
C PHE A 8 6.47 -19.71 -12.08
N ILE A 9 7.15 -20.47 -12.94
CA ILE A 9 7.33 -21.92 -12.81
C ILE A 9 8.83 -22.17 -12.62
N ALA A 10 9.22 -22.80 -11.51
CA ALA A 10 10.61 -23.09 -11.21
C ALA A 10 11.23 -24.01 -12.28
N PRO A 11 12.22 -23.54 -13.05
CA PRO A 11 12.84 -24.33 -14.14
C PRO A 11 13.72 -25.45 -13.62
N THR A 12 14.25 -25.33 -12.41
CA THR A 12 15.13 -26.31 -11.76
C THR A 12 14.78 -26.44 -10.29
N THR A 13 15.15 -27.54 -9.66
CA THR A 13 15.12 -27.67 -8.19
C THR A 13 16.30 -26.92 -7.59
N GLY A 14 16.05 -26.10 -6.57
CA GLY A 14 17.09 -25.31 -5.91
C GLY A 14 16.56 -24.19 -5.03
N ILE A 15 17.48 -23.38 -4.51
CA ILE A 15 17.18 -22.18 -3.73
C ILE A 15 17.01 -21.01 -4.67
N TYR A 16 15.91 -20.27 -4.49
CA TYR A 16 15.57 -19.05 -5.23
C TYR A 16 15.58 -17.87 -4.28
N THR A 17 16.19 -16.78 -4.70
CA THR A 17 16.06 -15.49 -4.02
C THR A 17 14.84 -14.77 -4.58
N LEU A 18 13.97 -14.34 -3.69
CA LEU A 18 12.78 -13.56 -3.99
C LEU A 18 13.02 -12.12 -3.56
N GLU A 19 12.64 -11.18 -4.41
CA GLU A 19 12.70 -9.75 -4.12
C GLU A 19 11.42 -9.07 -4.60
N ALA A 20 10.90 -8.13 -3.81
CA ALA A 20 9.72 -7.38 -4.16
C ALA A 20 9.85 -5.92 -3.72
N TRP A 21 9.32 -5.02 -4.53
CA TRP A 21 9.16 -3.58 -4.23
C TRP A 21 7.70 -3.23 -4.32
N GLY A 22 7.16 -2.64 -3.26
CA GLY A 22 5.80 -2.11 -3.24
C GLY A 22 5.67 -0.88 -4.13
N ALA A 23 4.45 -0.56 -4.54
CA ALA A 23 4.20 0.58 -5.40
C ALA A 23 4.18 1.90 -4.61
N GLN A 24 4.49 3.00 -5.29
CA GLN A 24 4.37 4.34 -4.74
C GLN A 24 2.90 4.74 -4.58
N GLY A 25 2.58 5.44 -3.50
CA GLY A 25 1.29 6.09 -3.32
C GLY A 25 1.07 7.24 -4.28
N GLY A 26 -0.18 7.58 -4.51
CA GLY A 26 -0.55 8.66 -5.43
C GLY A 26 -0.03 10.02 -4.96
N HIS A 27 0.34 10.83 -5.94
CA HIS A 27 0.83 12.21 -5.75
C HIS A 27 -0.21 13.22 -6.27
N ARG A 28 -0.05 14.48 -5.86
CA ARG A 28 -0.83 15.61 -6.36
C ARG A 28 0.02 16.88 -6.41
N GLY A 29 0.12 17.47 -7.60
CA GLY A 29 1.03 18.60 -7.83
C GLY A 29 2.47 18.20 -7.49
N ASN A 30 3.13 19.00 -6.65
CA ASN A 30 4.51 18.75 -6.20
C ASN A 30 4.60 17.86 -4.95
N ASN A 31 3.47 17.43 -4.37
CA ASN A 31 3.44 16.59 -3.18
C ASN A 31 3.46 15.12 -3.58
N ASN A 32 4.43 14.39 -3.06
CA ASN A 32 4.64 12.98 -3.41
C ASN A 32 3.95 12.04 -2.41
N GLY A 33 3.31 11.02 -2.94
CA GLY A 33 2.94 9.84 -2.16
C GLY A 33 4.17 9.12 -1.61
N GLY A 34 3.96 8.34 -0.55
CA GLY A 34 5.01 7.54 0.05
C GLY A 34 5.60 6.53 -0.94
N LYS A 35 6.89 6.30 -0.84
CA LYS A 35 7.55 5.23 -1.62
C LYS A 35 7.09 3.86 -1.13
N GLY A 36 7.03 2.87 -2.01
CA GLY A 36 6.86 1.48 -1.64
C GLY A 36 8.05 0.93 -0.84
N GLY A 37 7.79 -0.11 -0.05
CA GLY A 37 8.80 -0.83 0.69
C GLY A 37 9.54 -1.86 -0.16
N TYR A 38 10.56 -2.46 0.43
CA TYR A 38 11.33 -3.55 -0.14
C TYR A 38 11.29 -4.76 0.79
N SER A 39 11.19 -5.95 0.22
CA SER A 39 11.28 -7.22 0.93
C SER A 39 12.07 -8.23 0.12
N THR A 40 12.87 -9.03 0.81
CA THR A 40 13.62 -10.13 0.21
C THR A 40 13.59 -11.36 1.08
N GLY A 41 13.77 -12.53 0.48
CA GLY A 41 13.85 -13.80 1.17
C GLY A 41 14.33 -14.91 0.23
N GLN A 42 14.58 -16.09 0.80
CA GLN A 42 14.96 -17.28 0.04
C GLN A 42 13.94 -18.39 0.25
N ILE A 43 13.71 -19.17 -0.80
CA ILE A 43 12.83 -20.33 -0.76
C ILE A 43 13.44 -21.47 -1.57
N PHE A 44 13.30 -22.69 -1.07
CA PHE A 44 13.62 -23.88 -1.85
C PHE A 44 12.40 -24.26 -2.69
N LEU A 45 12.60 -24.42 -4.00
CA LEU A 45 11.57 -24.85 -4.93
C LEU A 45 12.01 -26.11 -5.67
N ASN A 46 11.08 -27.02 -5.85
CA ASN A 46 11.24 -28.15 -6.76
C ASN A 46 10.96 -27.67 -8.20
N ARG A 47 11.61 -28.29 -9.18
CA ARG A 47 11.29 -28.07 -10.59
C ARG A 47 9.81 -28.24 -10.86
N GLY A 48 9.22 -27.27 -11.57
CA GLY A 48 7.80 -27.24 -11.89
C GLY A 48 6.90 -26.64 -10.81
N GLN A 49 7.44 -26.32 -9.63
CA GLN A 49 6.67 -25.64 -8.58
C GLN A 49 6.28 -24.22 -9.04
N ILE A 50 5.06 -23.81 -8.70
CA ILE A 50 4.48 -22.56 -9.18
C ILE A 50 4.46 -21.52 -8.07
N LEU A 51 4.89 -20.30 -8.40
CA LEU A 51 4.63 -19.09 -7.63
C LEU A 51 3.73 -18.15 -8.42
N TYR A 52 2.88 -17.43 -7.70
CA TYR A 52 2.02 -16.37 -8.24
C TYR A 52 2.57 -15.02 -7.79
N VAL A 53 2.92 -14.17 -8.75
CA VAL A 53 3.54 -12.85 -8.51
C VAL A 53 2.52 -11.77 -8.77
N TYR A 54 2.29 -10.94 -7.76
CA TYR A 54 1.42 -9.77 -7.82
C TYR A 54 2.29 -8.52 -7.73
N VAL A 55 2.25 -7.68 -8.76
CA VAL A 55 2.98 -6.40 -8.78
C VAL A 55 2.01 -5.29 -8.44
N GLY A 56 2.27 -4.56 -7.36
CA GLY A 56 1.45 -3.44 -6.92
C GLY A 56 1.31 -2.35 -7.97
N GLY A 57 0.13 -1.77 -8.08
CA GLY A 57 -0.12 -0.60 -8.92
C GLY A 57 0.15 0.70 -8.16
N ASP A 58 0.72 1.69 -8.84
CA ASP A 58 0.88 3.02 -8.26
C ASP A 58 -0.47 3.72 -8.04
N GLY A 59 -0.46 4.72 -7.17
CA GLY A 59 -1.67 5.37 -6.71
C GLY A 59 -2.30 6.35 -7.70
N ASN A 60 -1.67 6.70 -8.81
CA ASN A 60 -2.23 7.59 -9.83
C ASN A 60 -2.73 6.83 -11.05
N ASN A 61 -1.87 6.04 -11.68
CA ASN A 61 -2.15 5.43 -12.98
C ASN A 61 -2.82 4.05 -12.87
N HIS A 62 -2.56 3.34 -11.77
CA HIS A 62 -2.94 1.94 -11.63
C HIS A 62 -3.87 1.69 -10.44
N LYS A 63 -4.51 2.75 -9.93
CA LYS A 63 -5.56 2.70 -8.87
C LYS A 63 -5.15 1.89 -7.64
N GLY A 64 -3.86 1.90 -7.29
CA GLY A 64 -3.36 1.15 -6.14
C GLY A 64 -3.63 -0.35 -6.21
N TYR A 65 -3.62 -0.94 -7.40
CA TYR A 65 -3.86 -2.39 -7.58
C TYR A 65 -3.09 -3.22 -6.55
N ASN A 66 -3.74 -4.24 -6.03
CA ASN A 66 -3.28 -5.11 -4.95
C ASN A 66 -3.18 -4.38 -3.59
N GLY A 67 -4.23 -3.66 -3.24
CA GLY A 67 -4.52 -3.25 -1.87
C GLY A 67 -4.28 -1.79 -1.49
N GLY A 68 -4.06 -0.88 -2.42
CA GLY A 68 -4.06 0.56 -2.11
C GLY A 68 -5.46 1.07 -1.78
N GLY A 69 -5.61 1.86 -0.70
CA GLY A 69 -6.86 2.55 -0.36
C GLY A 69 -7.18 3.66 -1.36
N LEU A 70 -8.43 4.09 -1.44
CA LEU A 70 -8.89 5.18 -2.30
C LEU A 70 -8.98 6.49 -1.51
N LEU A 71 -8.55 7.59 -2.12
CA LEU A 71 -8.95 8.93 -1.72
C LEU A 71 -10.18 9.34 -2.56
N PRO A 72 -11.38 9.33 -1.98
CA PRO A 72 -12.58 9.72 -2.69
C PRO A 72 -12.50 11.16 -3.22
N GLY A 73 -13.14 11.43 -4.35
CA GLY A 73 -13.19 12.78 -4.96
C GLY A 73 -11.94 13.21 -5.72
N ALA A 74 -10.77 12.65 -5.42
CA ALA A 74 -9.52 12.97 -6.13
C ALA A 74 -9.07 11.88 -7.11
N ASN A 75 -9.67 10.69 -7.05
CA ASN A 75 -9.24 9.50 -7.82
C ASN A 75 -7.75 9.20 -7.64
N ILE A 76 -7.24 9.41 -6.43
CA ILE A 76 -5.88 9.14 -6.00
C ILE A 76 -5.94 7.96 -5.03
N TYR A 77 -4.95 7.07 -5.08
CA TYR A 77 -4.93 5.85 -4.28
C TYR A 77 -3.62 5.75 -3.50
N GLY A 78 -3.62 5.01 -2.40
CA GLY A 78 -2.39 4.43 -1.89
C GLY A 78 -1.77 3.49 -2.92
N GLY A 79 -0.48 3.26 -2.84
CA GLY A 79 0.20 2.26 -3.65
C GLY A 79 -0.19 0.84 -3.23
N GLY A 80 -0.30 -0.07 -4.18
CA GLY A 80 -0.52 -1.48 -3.91
C GLY A 80 0.73 -2.18 -3.39
N ALA A 81 0.54 -3.26 -2.65
CA ALA A 81 1.64 -4.15 -2.29
C ALA A 81 2.10 -4.97 -3.51
N SER A 82 3.40 -5.29 -3.55
CA SER A 82 3.88 -6.38 -4.40
C SER A 82 4.08 -7.61 -3.54
N ASP A 83 3.53 -8.75 -3.96
CA ASP A 83 3.64 -9.97 -3.19
C ASP A 83 3.85 -11.22 -4.05
N ILE A 84 4.39 -12.24 -3.41
CA ILE A 84 4.61 -13.56 -4.01
C ILE A 84 3.83 -14.57 -3.18
N ARG A 85 3.09 -15.46 -3.88
CA ARG A 85 2.22 -16.47 -3.26
C ARG A 85 2.62 -17.88 -3.71
N SER A 86 2.46 -18.83 -2.79
CA SER A 86 2.75 -20.25 -3.02
C SER A 86 1.57 -21.11 -2.59
N GLY A 87 1.32 -22.18 -3.28
CA GLY A 87 0.21 -23.11 -2.98
C GLY A 87 -1.19 -22.59 -3.33
N GLY A 88 -1.29 -21.38 -3.91
CA GLY A 88 -2.55 -20.75 -4.32
C GLY A 88 -2.38 -19.27 -4.61
N TYR A 89 -3.49 -18.63 -4.96
CA TYR A 89 -3.52 -17.23 -5.41
C TYR A 89 -4.28 -16.27 -4.48
N THR A 90 -4.71 -16.75 -3.31
CA THR A 90 -5.41 -15.91 -2.31
C THR A 90 -4.41 -15.13 -1.43
N LEU A 91 -4.90 -14.15 -0.68
CA LEU A 91 -4.08 -13.37 0.25
C LEU A 91 -3.43 -14.25 1.34
N ASN A 92 -4.06 -15.36 1.72
CA ASN A 92 -3.51 -16.31 2.70
C ASN A 92 -2.32 -17.13 2.16
N ASN A 93 -2.11 -17.15 0.85
CA ASN A 93 -1.01 -17.88 0.22
C ASN A 93 0.27 -17.03 0.07
N ARG A 94 0.27 -15.78 0.55
CA ARG A 94 1.43 -14.89 0.47
C ARG A 94 2.59 -15.43 1.30
N ILE A 95 3.77 -15.42 0.73
CA ILE A 95 5.03 -15.85 1.39
C ILE A 95 6.04 -14.70 1.48
N LEU A 96 5.91 -13.68 0.64
CA LEU A 96 6.71 -12.45 0.67
C LEU A 96 5.82 -11.27 0.29
N VAL A 97 5.91 -10.16 1.03
CA VAL A 97 5.14 -8.94 0.75
C VAL A 97 6.01 -7.71 0.96
N ALA A 98 6.03 -6.83 -0.03
CA ALA A 98 6.55 -5.47 0.07
C ALA A 98 5.37 -4.49 0.06
N GLY A 99 5.20 -3.72 1.13
CA GLY A 99 4.06 -2.81 1.28
C GLY A 99 4.11 -1.62 0.32
N GLY A 100 2.97 -1.19 -0.17
CA GLY A 100 2.82 0.05 -0.94
C GLY A 100 2.86 1.28 -0.03
N GLY A 101 3.22 2.43 -0.59
CA GLY A 101 3.20 3.72 0.12
C GLY A 101 1.80 4.32 0.20
N GLY A 102 1.54 5.14 1.22
CA GLY A 102 0.30 5.92 1.32
C GLY A 102 0.25 7.05 0.28
N SER A 103 -0.96 7.49 -0.11
CA SER A 103 -1.12 8.66 -0.97
C SER A 103 -0.91 9.96 -0.21
N VAL A 104 -0.74 11.04 -0.96
CA VAL A 104 -0.78 12.40 -0.39
C VAL A 104 -2.13 12.70 0.25
N GLY A 105 -2.10 13.58 1.25
CA GLY A 105 -3.26 14.34 1.72
C GLY A 105 -3.29 15.76 1.14
N SER A 106 -4.05 16.66 1.76
CA SER A 106 -4.07 18.10 1.45
C SER A 106 -2.67 18.69 1.52
N SER A 107 -2.49 19.85 0.92
CA SER A 107 -1.21 20.55 0.71
C SER A 107 -0.20 20.36 1.87
N SER A 108 0.98 19.90 1.57
CA SER A 108 2.12 19.58 2.43
C SER A 108 2.10 18.24 3.20
N ASN A 109 1.09 17.41 3.06
CA ASN A 109 1.03 16.11 3.72
C ASN A 109 1.57 15.01 2.80
N ALA A 110 2.77 14.50 3.07
CA ALA A 110 3.31 13.36 2.34
C ALA A 110 2.73 12.04 2.86
N GLY A 111 2.48 11.11 1.95
CA GLY A 111 2.08 9.75 2.31
C GLY A 111 3.19 9.00 3.06
N GLY A 112 2.81 8.14 4.01
CA GLY A 112 3.74 7.25 4.69
C GLY A 112 4.38 6.25 3.72
N TYR A 113 5.63 5.89 3.96
CA TYR A 113 6.31 4.89 3.12
C TYR A 113 5.79 3.46 3.38
N GLY A 114 5.80 2.63 2.38
CA GLY A 114 5.59 1.19 2.50
C GLY A 114 6.77 0.51 3.18
N GLY A 115 6.53 -0.55 3.92
CA GLY A 115 7.57 -1.30 4.61
C GLY A 115 7.69 -2.75 4.14
N GLY A 116 8.78 -3.40 4.51
CA GLY A 116 8.91 -4.85 4.50
C GLY A 116 8.30 -5.46 5.76
N LEU A 117 8.68 -4.97 6.94
CA LEU A 117 8.14 -5.40 8.24
C LEU A 117 7.10 -4.41 8.79
N THR A 118 7.38 -3.11 8.68
CA THR A 118 6.53 -2.05 9.22
C THR A 118 6.52 -0.88 8.25
N GLY A 119 5.34 -0.40 7.89
CA GLY A 119 5.15 0.81 7.10
C GLY A 119 5.33 2.07 7.96
N GLY A 120 5.64 3.18 7.30
CA GLY A 120 5.73 4.51 7.93
C GLY A 120 4.37 5.18 8.04
N SER A 121 4.23 6.06 9.02
CA SER A 121 3.06 6.93 9.13
C SER A 121 3.14 8.07 8.09
N GLY A 122 1.99 8.55 7.66
CA GLY A 122 1.90 9.80 6.94
C GLY A 122 2.36 10.97 7.81
N ASN A 123 2.79 12.06 7.19
CA ASN A 123 3.06 13.30 7.89
C ASN A 123 2.02 14.36 7.49
N GLY A 124 1.70 15.24 8.41
CA GLY A 124 0.75 16.33 8.17
C GLY A 124 0.52 17.12 9.44
N SER A 125 0.09 18.37 9.25
CA SER A 125 -0.16 19.29 10.37
C SER A 125 -1.60 19.28 10.85
N PHE A 126 -2.50 18.60 10.13
CA PHE A 126 -3.94 18.65 10.38
C PHE A 126 -4.56 17.26 10.27
N GLY A 127 -5.50 16.97 11.16
CA GLY A 127 -6.33 15.77 11.13
C GLY A 127 -5.68 14.53 11.74
N THR A 128 -6.46 13.46 11.76
CA THR A 128 -5.98 12.14 12.20
C THR A 128 -5.01 11.57 11.18
N LEU A 129 -3.75 11.39 11.56
CA LEU A 129 -2.75 10.79 10.69
C LEU A 129 -2.99 9.29 10.52
N GLY A 130 -2.82 8.79 9.29
CA GLY A 130 -2.74 7.37 9.02
C GLY A 130 -1.39 6.80 9.45
N THR A 131 -1.41 5.70 10.20
CA THR A 131 -0.19 4.97 10.58
C THR A 131 0.09 3.84 9.59
N GLY A 132 1.36 3.40 9.51
CA GLY A 132 1.73 2.24 8.72
C GLY A 132 1.14 0.95 9.28
N GLY A 133 0.85 -0.02 8.41
CA GLY A 133 0.54 -1.39 8.80
C GLY A 133 1.82 -2.20 9.06
N THR A 134 1.66 -3.34 9.73
CA THR A 134 2.71 -4.31 10.02
C THR A 134 2.39 -5.67 9.41
N GLN A 135 3.14 -6.70 9.76
CA GLN A 135 2.83 -8.08 9.37
C GLN A 135 1.66 -8.68 10.15
N THR A 136 1.26 -8.09 11.27
CA THR A 136 0.25 -8.65 12.17
C THR A 136 -0.89 -7.69 12.50
N GLN A 137 -0.72 -6.40 12.21
CA GLN A 137 -1.70 -5.37 12.55
C GLN A 137 -1.86 -4.35 11.41
N ALA A 138 -3.11 -3.98 11.16
CA ALA A 138 -3.42 -2.88 10.26
C ALA A 138 -3.00 -1.53 10.87
N GLY A 139 -2.60 -0.61 10.01
CA GLY A 139 -2.43 0.78 10.39
C GLY A 139 -3.75 1.41 10.78
N THR A 140 -3.70 2.28 11.77
CA THR A 140 -4.85 3.06 12.24
C THR A 140 -4.90 4.43 11.59
N GLY A 141 -6.03 5.07 11.65
CA GLY A 141 -6.27 6.40 11.11
C GLY A 141 -7.74 6.74 11.23
N ASN A 142 -8.22 7.69 10.45
CA ASN A 142 -9.67 7.96 10.39
C ASN A 142 -10.42 6.74 9.82
N ILE A 143 -9.85 6.08 8.83
CA ILE A 143 -10.29 4.77 8.35
C ILE A 143 -9.07 3.83 8.43
N SER A 144 -9.16 2.85 9.32
CA SER A 144 -8.08 1.87 9.49
C SER A 144 -7.90 1.00 8.25
N GLY A 145 -6.68 0.54 8.03
CA GLY A 145 -6.43 -0.52 7.07
C GLY A 145 -7.00 -1.87 7.53
N SER A 146 -6.82 -2.88 6.71
CA SER A 146 -7.21 -4.26 7.02
C SER A 146 -6.24 -5.25 6.38
N PHE A 147 -6.51 -6.54 6.50
CA PHE A 147 -5.70 -7.60 5.88
C PHE A 147 -5.64 -7.44 4.37
N GLY A 148 -4.46 -7.11 3.85
CA GLY A 148 -4.20 -6.88 2.43
C GLY A 148 -4.60 -5.51 1.89
N GLN A 149 -5.32 -4.68 2.66
CA GLN A 149 -5.98 -3.48 2.13
C GLN A 149 -5.67 -2.24 2.97
N GLY A 150 -5.24 -1.16 2.32
CA GLY A 150 -5.10 0.16 2.92
C GLY A 150 -6.45 0.83 3.19
N GLY A 151 -6.52 1.61 4.27
CA GLY A 151 -7.69 2.43 4.60
C GLY A 151 -7.89 3.56 3.59
N ASN A 152 -9.14 3.89 3.32
CA ASN A 152 -9.48 5.01 2.45
C ASN A 152 -9.13 6.35 3.12
N GLY A 153 -8.74 7.32 2.32
CA GLY A 153 -8.66 8.71 2.76
C GLY A 153 -10.06 9.32 2.90
N VAL A 154 -10.14 10.45 3.60
CA VAL A 154 -11.38 11.21 3.77
C VAL A 154 -11.33 12.47 2.91
N TYR A 155 -12.45 12.81 2.29
CA TYR A 155 -12.65 14.06 1.55
C TYR A 155 -13.66 14.92 2.29
N ALA A 156 -13.33 16.16 2.55
CA ALA A 156 -14.23 17.16 3.13
C ALA A 156 -14.00 18.53 2.47
N ASN A 157 -14.92 19.46 2.68
CA ASN A 157 -14.84 20.82 2.08
C ASN A 157 -13.55 21.58 2.48
N SER A 158 -13.00 21.28 3.64
CA SER A 158 -11.76 21.87 4.17
C SER A 158 -10.48 21.22 3.67
N GLY A 159 -10.57 20.09 2.94
CA GLY A 159 -9.39 19.37 2.47
C GLY A 159 -9.62 17.87 2.27
N PHE A 160 -8.53 17.12 2.20
CA PHE A 160 -8.57 15.66 2.06
C PHE A 160 -7.42 15.00 2.81
N GLY A 161 -7.70 13.87 3.42
CA GLY A 161 -6.72 12.98 4.04
C GLY A 161 -6.23 11.94 3.06
N GLY A 162 -4.96 11.55 3.14
CA GLY A 162 -4.37 10.54 2.27
C GLY A 162 -4.90 9.13 2.52
N ALA A 163 -4.88 8.30 1.51
CA ALA A 163 -5.23 6.88 1.62
C ALA A 163 -4.01 6.02 2.00
N GLY A 164 -4.22 4.96 2.75
CA GLY A 164 -3.18 4.01 3.14
C GLY A 164 -2.71 3.11 1.99
N GLY A 165 -1.48 2.66 2.01
CA GLY A 165 -0.93 1.66 1.10
C GLY A 165 -1.32 0.23 1.47
N GLY A 166 -1.25 -0.68 0.51
CA GLY A 166 -1.43 -2.13 0.73
C GLY A 166 -0.25 -2.77 1.46
N GLY A 167 -0.43 -3.97 1.99
CA GLY A 167 0.61 -4.70 2.73
C GLY A 167 0.13 -6.08 3.18
N TRP A 168 0.87 -6.78 4.08
CA TRP A 168 0.28 -7.88 4.86
C TRP A 168 -1.00 -7.40 5.52
N TYR A 169 -0.89 -6.32 6.27
CA TYR A 169 -1.97 -5.44 6.67
C TYR A 169 -1.69 -4.06 6.11
N GLY A 170 -2.69 -3.41 5.56
CA GLY A 170 -2.55 -2.09 4.95
C GLY A 170 -2.41 -0.98 5.98
N GLY A 171 -1.86 0.15 5.56
CA GLY A 171 -1.80 1.38 6.34
C GLY A 171 -3.18 2.02 6.52
N GLY A 172 -3.34 2.84 7.55
CA GLY A 172 -4.55 3.63 7.78
C GLY A 172 -4.65 4.82 6.82
N GLY A 173 -5.87 5.21 6.50
CA GLY A 173 -6.16 6.46 5.81
C GLY A 173 -6.30 7.63 6.79
N SER A 174 -5.82 8.80 6.41
CA SER A 174 -5.89 10.00 7.21
C SER A 174 -7.27 10.66 7.15
N GLY A 175 -7.63 11.36 8.22
CA GLY A 175 -8.76 12.29 8.28
C GLY A 175 -8.36 13.70 7.83
N VAL A 176 -9.34 14.56 7.69
CA VAL A 176 -9.18 16.01 7.67
C VAL A 176 -9.71 16.54 8.98
N ASP A 177 -9.05 17.53 9.60
CA ASP A 177 -9.67 18.26 10.68
C ASP A 177 -10.92 18.95 10.12
N GLY A 178 -12.03 18.70 10.78
CA GLY A 178 -13.17 19.59 10.64
C GLY A 178 -12.73 20.94 11.19
N GLY A 179 -12.14 21.75 10.33
CA GLY A 179 -12.02 23.19 10.63
C GLY A 179 -13.42 23.64 10.99
N GLY A 180 -13.67 23.98 12.24
CA GLY A 180 -14.91 24.60 12.63
C GLY A 180 -15.12 25.75 11.66
N ASP A 181 -16.32 25.85 11.16
CA ASP A 181 -16.84 27.06 10.53
C ASP A 181 -16.53 28.23 11.47
N ASP A 182 -15.40 28.84 11.31
CA ASP A 182 -15.28 30.25 11.67
C ASP A 182 -15.71 31.03 10.44
N ASP A 183 -17.03 31.18 10.37
CA ASP A 183 -17.68 32.26 9.69
C ASP A 183 -16.85 33.53 9.78
N ARG A 184 -16.35 34.01 8.65
CA ARG A 184 -16.55 35.44 8.25
C ARG A 184 -15.92 35.75 6.93
#